data_21d8fa445b04b525250178c27023f2fb
#
_entry.id   21d8fa445b04b525250178c27023f2fb
#
_cell.length_a   1.000
_cell.length_b   1.000
_cell.length_c   1.000
_cell.angle_alpha   90.00
_cell.angle_beta   90.00
_cell.angle_gamma   90.00
#
_symmetry.space_group_name_H-M   'P 1'
#
loop_
_entity.id
_entity.type
_entity.pdbx_description
1 polymer ?
#
loop_
_entity_poly.entity_id
_entity_poly.type
_entity_poly.pdbx_seq_one_letter_code
_entity_poly.pdbx_strand_id
1 'polypeptide(L)'
;MHQSSLNFIFCVRCNGPLELDVFSCSDEIKEGFLLCKKCDILYPIVSGVAILWNDFVSYLSRRKKLGGQLFNEAKNSKLKSHIKKTLSEVEKNVEDQTLIEKRWATIYQNNSKSKFYSKIKSILNQIESDVSLEHGCSIGTISEHMAKTSNQVFGIDKSFFAIKTAKEKKLSNADFFVADSLLHPFANQKFGLILALNLLEIIEPIDLIKTISSQMQKGYLIISDPYDFDRGKNSVKHTVNEKELRDELKKYSFSISSDTKKESFIPWNLQIAKRTELKYLVDVVLAKKL
;
A
#
# COMPACT_ATOMS: atom_id res chain seq x y z
N MET A 1 -14.88 -2.61 -0.82
CA MET A 1 -14.29 -3.35 0.32
C MET A 1 -15.09 -4.62 0.53
N HIS A 2 -14.42 -5.78 0.64
CA HIS A 2 -15.10 -7.03 1.02
C HIS A 2 -15.48 -7.01 2.49
N GLN A 3 -16.64 -7.56 2.83
CA GLN A 3 -17.11 -7.62 4.22
C GLN A 3 -16.20 -8.52 5.08
N SER A 4 -15.67 -9.60 4.51
CA SER A 4 -14.73 -10.52 5.17
C SER A 4 -13.42 -9.84 5.62
N SER A 5 -13.02 -8.76 4.96
CA SER A 5 -11.81 -7.99 5.31
C SER A 5 -11.91 -7.32 6.68
N LEU A 6 -13.13 -7.12 7.22
CA LEU A 6 -13.33 -6.54 8.54
C LEU A 6 -12.66 -7.36 9.66
N ASN A 7 -12.48 -8.67 9.47
CA ASN A 7 -11.81 -9.54 10.43
C ASN A 7 -10.29 -9.30 10.50
N PHE A 8 -9.71 -8.59 9.53
CA PHE A 8 -8.28 -8.36 9.40
C PHE A 8 -7.86 -6.93 9.66
N ILE A 9 -8.81 -5.97 9.62
CA ILE A 9 -8.51 -4.55 9.74
C ILE A 9 -8.98 -3.98 11.08
N PHE A 10 -8.18 -3.07 11.61
CA PHE A 10 -8.33 -2.46 12.93
C PHE A 10 -8.09 -0.96 12.84
N CYS A 11 -8.43 -0.24 13.90
CA CYS A 11 -8.14 1.18 14.02
C CYS A 11 -6.62 1.43 13.96
N VAL A 12 -6.17 2.25 13.02
CA VAL A 12 -4.74 2.56 12.84
C VAL A 12 -4.12 3.34 14.02
N ARG A 13 -4.96 3.92 14.92
CA ARG A 13 -4.50 4.67 16.08
C ARG A 13 -4.36 3.81 17.34
N CYS A 14 -5.31 2.91 17.59
CA CYS A 14 -5.36 2.17 18.86
C CYS A 14 -5.38 0.65 18.69
N ASN A 15 -5.32 0.15 17.47
CA ASN A 15 -5.41 -1.28 17.11
C ASN A 15 -6.70 -1.96 17.63
N GLY A 16 -7.72 -1.17 18.00
CA GLY A 16 -9.03 -1.68 18.42
C GLY A 16 -9.91 -2.09 17.23
N PRO A 17 -10.97 -2.88 17.48
CA PRO A 17 -11.89 -3.31 16.45
C PRO A 17 -12.63 -2.13 15.81
N LEU A 18 -13.06 -2.34 14.58
CA LEU A 18 -13.85 -1.39 13.81
C LEU A 18 -15.28 -1.90 13.65
N GLU A 19 -16.25 -1.01 13.85
CA GLU A 19 -17.66 -1.28 13.53
C GLU A 19 -17.96 -0.74 12.13
N LEU A 20 -18.76 -1.48 11.38
CA LEU A 20 -19.10 -1.17 9.99
C LEU A 20 -20.53 -0.62 9.91
N ASP A 21 -20.70 0.59 9.38
CA ASP A 21 -21.98 1.21 9.00
C ASP A 21 -22.05 1.24 7.46
N VAL A 22 -22.90 0.38 6.86
CA VAL A 22 -23.01 0.18 5.40
C VAL A 22 -24.12 1.06 4.85
N PHE A 23 -23.81 1.87 3.85
CA PHE A 23 -24.79 2.70 3.12
C PHE A 23 -25.14 2.13 1.76
N SER A 24 -24.19 1.47 1.11
CA SER A 24 -24.39 0.85 -0.20
C SER A 24 -23.49 -0.38 -0.33
N CYS A 25 -24.07 -1.48 -0.75
CA CYS A 25 -23.40 -2.75 -0.97
C CYS A 25 -23.93 -3.42 -2.24
N SER A 26 -23.02 -4.08 -2.99
CA SER A 26 -23.33 -5.01 -4.05
C SER A 26 -22.54 -6.30 -3.79
N ASP A 27 -21.61 -6.69 -4.66
CA ASP A 27 -20.64 -7.77 -4.40
C ASP A 27 -19.63 -7.37 -3.32
N GLU A 28 -19.44 -6.06 -3.13
CA GLU A 28 -18.63 -5.45 -2.07
C GLU A 28 -19.28 -4.16 -1.54
N ILE A 29 -18.85 -3.73 -0.35
CA ILE A 29 -19.31 -2.49 0.26
C ILE A 29 -18.78 -1.33 -0.59
N LYS A 30 -19.70 -0.51 -1.13
CA LYS A 30 -19.38 0.63 -1.97
C LYS A 30 -19.29 1.93 -1.19
N GLU A 31 -20.21 2.12 -0.24
CA GLU A 31 -20.25 3.29 0.63
C GLU A 31 -20.54 2.88 2.07
N GLY A 32 -19.87 3.52 3.02
CA GLY A 32 -20.05 3.28 4.44
C GLY A 32 -19.03 4.02 5.28
N PHE A 33 -19.06 3.70 6.57
CA PHE A 33 -18.03 4.06 7.52
C PHE A 33 -17.52 2.83 8.27
N LEU A 34 -16.23 2.87 8.59
CA LEU A 34 -15.65 2.05 9.65
C LEU A 34 -15.43 2.96 10.86
N LEU A 35 -16.04 2.62 11.99
CA LEU A 35 -16.00 3.42 13.22
C LEU A 35 -15.11 2.75 14.26
N CYS A 36 -14.16 3.48 14.80
CA CYS A 36 -13.48 3.12 16.04
C CYS A 36 -14.14 3.84 17.22
N LYS A 37 -14.94 3.14 18.02
CA LYS A 37 -15.59 3.72 19.20
C LYS A 37 -14.62 4.26 20.26
N LYS A 38 -13.44 3.61 20.42
CA LYS A 38 -12.43 4.02 21.40
C LYS A 38 -11.79 5.36 21.05
N CYS A 39 -11.56 5.63 19.76
CA CYS A 39 -10.89 6.84 19.29
C CYS A 39 -11.86 7.87 18.72
N ASP A 40 -13.13 7.52 18.56
CA ASP A 40 -14.16 8.32 17.87
C ASP A 40 -13.73 8.73 16.45
N ILE A 41 -13.13 7.77 15.71
CA ILE A 41 -12.65 7.99 14.36
C ILE A 41 -13.55 7.29 13.36
N LEU A 42 -13.99 8.04 12.34
CA LEU A 42 -14.69 7.54 11.16
C LEU A 42 -13.71 7.39 9.98
N TYR A 43 -13.60 6.18 9.46
CA TYR A 43 -12.88 5.89 8.24
C TYR A 43 -13.88 5.74 7.08
N PRO A 44 -13.91 6.66 6.11
CA PRO A 44 -14.89 6.61 5.04
C PRO A 44 -14.58 5.51 4.03
N ILE A 45 -15.64 4.87 3.53
CA ILE A 45 -15.60 3.99 2.37
C ILE A 45 -16.31 4.72 1.23
N VAL A 46 -15.57 5.04 0.16
CA VAL A 46 -16.10 5.73 -1.03
C VAL A 46 -15.75 4.93 -2.28
N SER A 47 -16.73 4.65 -3.12
CA SER A 47 -16.55 3.85 -4.35
C SER A 47 -15.83 2.50 -4.11
N GLY A 48 -16.10 1.87 -2.94
CA GLY A 48 -15.52 0.60 -2.54
C GLY A 48 -14.13 0.69 -1.90
N VAL A 49 -13.53 1.88 -1.83
CA VAL A 49 -12.21 2.12 -1.23
C VAL A 49 -12.37 2.61 0.20
N ALA A 50 -11.88 1.84 1.18
CA ALA A 50 -11.79 2.28 2.56
C ALA A 50 -10.51 3.13 2.74
N ILE A 51 -10.66 4.31 3.36
CA ILE A 51 -9.55 5.24 3.65
C ILE A 51 -9.20 5.10 5.13
N LEU A 52 -8.26 4.21 5.41
CA LEU A 52 -7.78 3.87 6.75
C LEU A 52 -6.59 4.76 7.12
N TRP A 53 -6.85 6.06 7.28
CA TRP A 53 -5.83 7.05 7.61
C TRP A 53 -6.06 7.60 9.01
N ASN A 54 -4.99 7.82 9.76
CA ASN A 54 -5.07 8.24 11.17
C ASN A 54 -5.89 9.52 11.40
N ASP A 55 -5.84 10.44 10.44
CA ASP A 55 -6.60 11.69 10.43
C ASP A 55 -7.04 12.02 9.00
N PHE A 56 -8.35 11.99 8.75
CA PHE A 56 -8.90 12.23 7.42
C PHE A 56 -8.75 13.69 6.98
N VAL A 57 -8.70 14.65 7.92
CA VAL A 57 -8.40 16.06 7.62
C VAL A 57 -6.98 16.19 7.07
N SER A 58 -5.99 15.62 7.74
CA SER A 58 -4.59 15.64 7.30
C SER A 58 -4.41 14.93 5.95
N TYR A 59 -5.13 13.82 5.71
CA TYR A 59 -5.12 13.12 4.43
C TYR A 59 -5.61 14.04 3.29
N LEU A 60 -6.75 14.71 3.48
CA LEU A 60 -7.35 15.61 2.48
C LEU A 60 -6.62 16.95 2.37
N SER A 61 -5.91 17.42 3.40
CA SER A 61 -5.11 18.64 3.32
C SER A 61 -4.09 18.60 2.19
N ARG A 62 -3.49 17.44 1.94
CA ARG A 62 -2.60 17.21 0.80
C ARG A 62 -3.33 16.77 -0.49
N ARG A 63 -4.66 16.63 -0.46
CA ARG A 63 -5.48 16.06 -1.56
C ARG A 63 -6.84 16.75 -1.67
N LYS A 64 -6.85 18.08 -1.65
CA LYS A 64 -8.09 18.87 -1.65
C LYS A 64 -8.96 18.59 -2.89
N LYS A 65 -8.32 18.47 -4.06
CA LYS A 65 -9.02 18.12 -5.31
C LYS A 65 -9.62 16.72 -5.26
N LEU A 66 -8.96 15.76 -4.60
CA LEU A 66 -9.54 14.44 -4.33
C LEU A 66 -10.76 14.56 -3.41
N GLY A 67 -10.69 15.37 -2.34
CA GLY A 67 -11.83 15.60 -1.46
C GLY A 67 -13.08 16.07 -2.21
N GLY A 68 -12.93 17.00 -3.16
CA GLY A 68 -14.01 17.43 -4.04
C GLY A 68 -14.54 16.29 -4.93
N GLN A 69 -13.65 15.41 -5.44
CA GLN A 69 -14.05 14.24 -6.22
C GLN A 69 -14.82 13.22 -5.36
N LEU A 70 -14.33 12.92 -4.15
CA LEU A 70 -15.00 12.02 -3.21
C LEU A 70 -16.40 12.53 -2.86
N PHE A 71 -16.55 13.84 -2.62
CA PHE A 71 -17.85 14.46 -2.38
C PHE A 71 -18.83 14.26 -3.54
N ASN A 72 -18.36 14.42 -4.77
CA ASN A 72 -19.18 14.22 -5.97
C ASN A 72 -19.50 12.73 -6.21
N GLU A 73 -18.57 11.82 -5.94
CA GLU A 73 -18.76 10.37 -6.10
C GLU A 73 -19.69 9.79 -5.02
N ALA A 74 -19.64 10.30 -3.80
CA ALA A 74 -20.50 9.84 -2.70
C ALA A 74 -21.98 10.09 -3.03
N LYS A 75 -22.84 9.12 -2.77
CA LYS A 75 -24.31 9.19 -2.96
C LYS A 75 -25.02 9.41 -1.62
N ASN A 76 -24.54 8.77 -0.56
CA ASN A 76 -25.13 8.87 0.78
C ASN A 76 -24.91 10.25 1.40
N SER A 77 -25.98 10.82 2.00
CA SER A 77 -25.97 12.18 2.58
C SER A 77 -25.05 12.30 3.81
N LYS A 78 -24.97 11.27 4.67
CA LYS A 78 -24.07 11.25 5.83
C LYS A 78 -22.60 11.28 5.38
N LEU A 79 -22.26 10.47 4.37
CA LEU A 79 -20.91 10.43 3.80
C LEU A 79 -20.53 11.76 3.16
N LYS A 80 -21.44 12.37 2.37
CA LYS A 80 -21.25 13.72 1.81
C LYS A 80 -21.05 14.78 2.89
N SER A 81 -21.86 14.75 3.96
CA SER A 81 -21.76 15.69 5.06
C SER A 81 -20.41 15.56 5.76
N HIS A 82 -19.94 14.34 6.02
CA HIS A 82 -18.63 14.09 6.62
C HIS A 82 -17.48 14.62 5.74
N ILE A 83 -17.48 14.30 4.44
CA ILE A 83 -16.46 14.81 3.50
C ILE A 83 -16.49 16.34 3.42
N LYS A 84 -17.68 16.96 3.35
CA LYS A 84 -17.84 18.43 3.32
C LYS A 84 -17.29 19.07 4.59
N LYS A 85 -17.61 18.52 5.76
CA LYS A 85 -17.08 18.99 7.05
C LYS A 85 -15.56 18.90 7.04
N THR A 86 -14.97 17.74 6.69
CA THR A 86 -13.53 17.55 6.60
C THR A 86 -12.88 18.59 5.67
N LEU A 87 -13.48 18.86 4.50
CA LEU A 87 -12.96 19.85 3.55
C LEU A 87 -12.98 21.28 4.07
N SER A 88 -13.87 21.63 5.02
CA SER A 88 -13.85 22.94 5.67
C SER A 88 -12.71 23.11 6.69
N GLU A 89 -12.12 22.00 7.13
CA GLU A 89 -11.06 21.96 8.15
C GLU A 89 -9.65 21.76 7.54
N VAL A 90 -9.53 21.50 6.22
CA VAL A 90 -8.23 21.24 5.57
C VAL A 90 -7.30 22.46 5.59
N GLU A 91 -6.02 22.22 5.76
CA GLU A 91 -4.97 23.22 5.73
C GLU A 91 -4.86 23.87 4.34
N LYS A 92 -4.87 25.21 4.28
CA LYS A 92 -4.87 25.95 3.00
C LYS A 92 -3.52 25.97 2.29
N ASN A 93 -2.42 25.99 3.04
CA ASN A 93 -1.06 26.24 2.52
C ASN A 93 -0.25 24.95 2.26
N VAL A 94 -0.93 23.82 2.07
CA VAL A 94 -0.27 22.53 1.75
C VAL A 94 -0.42 22.24 0.26
N GLU A 95 0.65 21.79 -0.37
CA GLU A 95 0.66 21.40 -1.78
C GLU A 95 -0.29 20.22 -2.05
N ASP A 96 -1.11 20.37 -3.09
CA ASP A 96 -2.10 19.35 -3.48
C ASP A 96 -1.46 18.28 -4.39
N GLN A 97 -1.35 17.07 -3.89
CA GLN A 97 -0.73 15.92 -4.55
C GLN A 97 -1.70 15.13 -5.47
N THR A 98 -2.97 15.49 -5.51
CA THR A 98 -4.02 14.74 -6.22
C THR A 98 -3.67 14.42 -7.67
N LEU A 99 -3.24 15.43 -8.44
CA LEU A 99 -2.94 15.25 -9.87
C LEU A 99 -1.68 14.42 -10.09
N ILE A 100 -0.68 14.57 -9.23
CA ILE A 100 0.56 13.79 -9.26
C ILE A 100 0.25 12.32 -9.01
N GLU A 101 -0.50 12.00 -7.94
CA GLU A 101 -0.88 10.63 -7.62
C GLU A 101 -1.74 9.98 -8.72
N LYS A 102 -2.70 10.73 -9.27
CA LYS A 102 -3.51 10.25 -10.40
C LYS A 102 -2.66 9.95 -11.63
N ARG A 103 -1.69 10.83 -11.94
CA ARG A 103 -0.75 10.62 -13.06
C ARG A 103 0.10 9.37 -12.84
N TRP A 104 0.65 9.17 -11.63
CA TRP A 104 1.46 8.00 -11.33
C TRP A 104 0.66 6.69 -11.43
N ALA A 105 -0.59 6.66 -10.96
CA ALA A 105 -1.45 5.49 -11.14
C ALA A 105 -1.60 5.12 -12.63
N THR A 106 -1.81 6.13 -13.51
CA THR A 106 -1.88 5.92 -14.97
C THR A 106 -0.55 5.45 -15.55
N ILE A 107 0.59 6.02 -15.10
CA ILE A 107 1.93 5.60 -15.55
C ILE A 107 2.15 4.13 -15.20
N TYR A 108 1.89 3.71 -13.95
CA TYR A 108 2.05 2.31 -13.55
C TYR A 108 1.13 1.38 -14.33
N GLN A 109 -0.10 1.78 -14.62
CA GLN A 109 -1.04 1.00 -15.44
C GLN A 109 -0.49 0.76 -16.85
N ASN A 110 0.06 1.78 -17.50
CA ASN A 110 0.66 1.70 -18.83
C ASN A 110 1.98 0.91 -18.84
N ASN A 111 2.65 0.76 -17.70
CA ASN A 111 3.94 0.07 -17.55
C ASN A 111 3.84 -1.22 -16.71
N SER A 112 2.67 -1.85 -16.65
CA SER A 112 2.43 -3.07 -15.87
C SER A 112 3.22 -4.32 -16.36
N LYS A 113 3.85 -4.24 -17.53
CA LYS A 113 4.71 -5.28 -18.10
C LYS A 113 6.16 -4.79 -18.09
N SER A 114 7.00 -5.38 -17.23
CA SER A 114 8.43 -5.06 -17.15
C SER A 114 9.25 -6.29 -16.78
N LYS A 115 10.56 -6.26 -17.03
CA LYS A 115 11.49 -7.31 -16.58
C LYS A 115 11.49 -7.42 -15.05
N PHE A 116 11.38 -6.29 -14.34
CA PHE A 116 11.28 -6.24 -12.90
C PHE A 116 10.05 -7.02 -12.40
N TYR A 117 8.84 -6.68 -12.89
CA TYR A 117 7.63 -7.42 -12.49
C TYR A 117 7.66 -8.90 -12.88
N SER A 118 8.27 -9.24 -14.03
CA SER A 118 8.44 -10.63 -14.44
C SER A 118 9.34 -11.40 -13.46
N LYS A 119 10.41 -10.79 -12.96
CA LYS A 119 11.28 -11.39 -11.94
C LYS A 119 10.54 -11.61 -10.62
N ILE A 120 9.80 -10.59 -10.13
CA ILE A 120 9.00 -10.73 -8.90
C ILE A 120 7.98 -11.86 -9.04
N LYS A 121 7.24 -11.92 -10.16
CA LYS A 121 6.27 -12.98 -10.44
C LYS A 121 6.92 -14.38 -10.49
N SER A 122 8.12 -14.48 -11.05
CA SER A 122 8.88 -15.74 -11.07
C SER A 122 9.24 -16.23 -9.66
N ILE A 123 9.58 -15.32 -8.75
CA ILE A 123 9.83 -15.66 -7.34
C ILE A 123 8.54 -16.10 -6.66
N LEU A 124 7.45 -15.35 -6.87
CA LEU A 124 6.14 -15.63 -6.27
C LEU A 124 5.56 -16.97 -6.66
N ASN A 125 5.82 -17.46 -7.88
CA ASN A 125 5.36 -18.78 -8.33
C ASN A 125 5.92 -19.96 -7.50
N GLN A 126 6.91 -19.71 -6.65
CA GLN A 126 7.53 -20.72 -5.78
C GLN A 126 7.10 -20.59 -4.32
N ILE A 127 6.18 -19.65 -4.02
CA ILE A 127 5.77 -19.33 -2.65
C ILE A 127 4.25 -19.41 -2.54
N GLU A 128 3.79 -20.28 -1.67
CA GLU A 128 2.38 -20.35 -1.26
C GLU A 128 2.22 -19.68 0.11
N SER A 129 1.09 -19.04 0.35
CA SER A 129 0.79 -18.38 1.60
C SER A 129 -0.72 -18.36 1.89
N ASP A 130 -1.10 -18.52 3.17
CA ASP A 130 -2.50 -18.37 3.55
C ASP A 130 -2.93 -16.90 3.46
N VAL A 131 -2.17 -16.01 4.06
CA VAL A 131 -2.47 -14.57 4.05
C VAL A 131 -1.22 -13.79 3.67
N SER A 132 -1.37 -12.92 2.67
CA SER A 132 -0.28 -12.13 2.12
C SER A 132 -0.58 -10.65 2.15
N LEU A 133 0.47 -9.82 2.29
CA LEU A 133 0.39 -8.36 2.32
C LEU A 133 1.37 -7.74 1.33
N GLU A 134 0.92 -6.73 0.58
CA GLU A 134 1.80 -5.86 -0.20
C GLU A 134 1.72 -4.43 0.34
N HIS A 135 2.83 -3.93 0.90
CA HIS A 135 3.03 -2.53 1.24
C HIS A 135 3.34 -1.73 -0.03
N GLY A 136 2.68 -0.58 -0.21
CA GLY A 136 2.84 0.23 -1.41
C GLY A 136 2.39 -0.49 -2.67
N CYS A 137 1.26 -1.19 -2.61
CA CYS A 137 0.78 -2.07 -3.70
C CYS A 137 0.44 -1.33 -5.00
N SER A 138 0.40 0.01 -4.98
CA SER A 138 0.04 0.84 -6.13
C SER A 138 -1.27 0.35 -6.78
N ILE A 139 -1.27 0.09 -8.07
CA ILE A 139 -2.43 -0.40 -8.84
C ILE A 139 -2.66 -1.93 -8.72
N GLY A 140 -2.02 -2.59 -7.74
CA GLY A 140 -2.20 -4.01 -7.47
C GLY A 140 -1.66 -4.97 -8.54
N THR A 141 -0.64 -4.57 -9.31
CA THR A 141 -0.08 -5.42 -10.38
C THR A 141 0.55 -6.70 -9.84
N ILE A 142 1.22 -6.62 -8.71
CA ILE A 142 1.85 -7.78 -8.07
C ILE A 142 0.87 -8.47 -7.12
N SER A 143 0.04 -7.72 -6.37
CA SER A 143 -1.03 -8.31 -5.55
C SER A 143 -1.97 -9.23 -6.37
N GLU A 144 -2.29 -8.87 -7.64
CA GLU A 144 -3.05 -9.72 -8.55
C GLU A 144 -2.35 -11.05 -8.83
N HIS A 145 -1.04 -11.05 -8.89
CA HIS A 145 -0.27 -12.27 -9.06
C HIS A 145 -0.20 -13.09 -7.77
N MET A 146 -0.03 -12.43 -6.61
CA MET A 146 -0.07 -13.06 -5.29
C MET A 146 -1.40 -13.78 -5.05
N ALA A 147 -2.51 -13.24 -5.55
CA ALA A 147 -3.84 -13.86 -5.42
C ALA A 147 -3.95 -15.24 -6.09
N LYS A 148 -2.99 -15.65 -6.91
CA LYS A 148 -2.95 -16.99 -7.52
C LYS A 148 -2.32 -18.06 -6.60
N THR A 149 -1.49 -17.63 -5.65
CA THR A 149 -0.72 -18.50 -4.76
C THR A 149 -0.98 -18.22 -3.28
N SER A 150 -1.95 -17.36 -2.97
CA SER A 150 -2.36 -17.01 -1.61
C SER A 150 -3.88 -17.16 -1.45
N ASN A 151 -4.33 -17.65 -0.29
CA ASN A 151 -5.75 -17.77 -0.02
C ASN A 151 -6.39 -16.39 0.18
N GLN A 152 -5.68 -15.44 0.81
CA GLN A 152 -6.13 -14.07 1.00
C GLN A 152 -4.96 -13.10 0.76
N VAL A 153 -5.22 -12.02 0.03
CA VAL A 153 -4.23 -10.95 -0.23
C VAL A 153 -4.77 -9.60 0.23
N PHE A 154 -3.91 -8.84 0.89
CA PHE A 154 -4.16 -7.44 1.19
C PHE A 154 -3.11 -6.56 0.54
N GLY A 155 -3.56 -5.45 -0.05
CA GLY A 155 -2.69 -4.41 -0.57
C GLY A 155 -3.01 -3.06 0.09
N ILE A 156 -1.97 -2.34 0.49
CA ILE A 156 -2.13 -0.97 1.00
C ILE A 156 -1.27 0.01 0.20
N ASP A 157 -1.81 1.19 -0.05
CA ASP A 157 -1.12 2.31 -0.68
C ASP A 157 -1.72 3.63 -0.18
N LYS A 158 -0.93 4.70 -0.17
CA LYS A 158 -1.42 6.03 0.22
C LYS A 158 -2.28 6.70 -0.84
N SER A 159 -2.17 6.28 -2.10
CA SER A 159 -2.88 6.87 -3.22
C SER A 159 -4.27 6.26 -3.40
N PHE A 160 -5.31 7.09 -3.23
CA PHE A 160 -6.68 6.68 -3.53
C PHE A 160 -6.86 6.20 -4.98
N PHE A 161 -6.20 6.85 -5.93
CA PHE A 161 -6.32 6.49 -7.35
C PHE A 161 -5.68 5.14 -7.65
N ALA A 162 -4.53 4.86 -7.05
CA ALA A 162 -3.86 3.58 -7.18
C ALA A 162 -4.74 2.45 -6.62
N ILE A 163 -5.26 2.62 -5.41
CA ILE A 163 -6.17 1.65 -4.77
C ILE A 163 -7.47 1.48 -5.58
N LYS A 164 -8.06 2.57 -6.07
CA LYS A 164 -9.26 2.49 -6.92
C LYS A 164 -8.99 1.64 -8.17
N THR A 165 -7.85 1.85 -8.83
CA THR A 165 -7.44 1.04 -9.99
C THR A 165 -7.15 -0.42 -9.61
N ALA A 166 -6.53 -0.67 -8.46
CA ALA A 166 -6.30 -2.04 -7.98
C ALA A 166 -7.62 -2.79 -7.77
N LYS A 167 -8.65 -2.14 -7.25
CA LYS A 167 -9.99 -2.72 -7.05
C LYS A 167 -10.75 -3.00 -8.34
N GLU A 168 -10.43 -2.33 -9.45
CA GLU A 168 -11.02 -2.62 -10.76
C GLU A 168 -10.72 -4.04 -11.27
N LYS A 169 -9.70 -4.70 -10.70
CA LYS A 169 -9.35 -6.11 -10.99
C LYS A 169 -10.39 -7.12 -10.47
N LYS A 170 -11.26 -6.72 -9.52
CA LYS A 170 -12.36 -7.52 -8.96
C LYS A 170 -11.93 -8.91 -8.49
N LEU A 171 -10.85 -8.99 -7.75
CA LEU A 171 -10.33 -10.23 -7.20
C LEU A 171 -11.15 -10.63 -5.97
N SER A 172 -11.66 -11.87 -5.94
CA SER A 172 -12.50 -12.37 -4.84
C SER A 172 -11.71 -12.62 -3.55
N ASN A 173 -10.42 -12.91 -3.66
CA ASN A 173 -9.51 -13.19 -2.55
C ASN A 173 -8.47 -12.09 -2.31
N ALA A 174 -8.70 -10.88 -2.83
CA ALA A 174 -7.82 -9.74 -2.55
C ALA A 174 -8.62 -8.49 -2.23
N ASP A 175 -8.17 -7.71 -1.24
CA ASP A 175 -8.74 -6.40 -0.94
C ASP A 175 -7.65 -5.34 -0.78
N PHE A 176 -8.02 -4.09 -1.08
CA PHE A 176 -7.09 -2.99 -1.18
C PHE A 176 -7.59 -1.79 -0.38
N PHE A 177 -6.69 -1.16 0.39
CA PHE A 177 -7.03 -0.05 1.28
C PHE A 177 -6.09 1.12 1.10
N VAL A 178 -6.64 2.32 1.24
CA VAL A 178 -5.79 3.50 1.45
C VAL A 178 -5.28 3.46 2.88
N ALA A 179 -3.97 3.29 3.05
CA ALA A 179 -3.34 3.27 4.37
C ALA A 179 -1.85 3.66 4.28
N ASP A 180 -1.29 4.04 5.43
CA ASP A 180 0.14 4.23 5.62
C ASP A 180 0.79 2.89 6.00
N SER A 181 1.97 2.60 5.45
CA SER A 181 2.69 1.36 5.74
C SER A 181 3.21 1.28 7.17
N LEU A 182 3.52 2.42 7.80
CA LEU A 182 4.00 2.47 9.19
C LEU A 182 2.84 2.53 10.20
N LEU A 183 1.68 3.09 9.78
CA LEU A 183 0.44 3.17 10.57
C LEU A 183 -0.63 2.27 9.94
N HIS A 184 -0.27 1.02 9.70
CA HIS A 184 -1.10 0.06 8.98
C HIS A 184 -2.33 -0.42 9.78
N PRO A 185 -3.42 -0.85 9.11
CA PRO A 185 -4.66 -1.24 9.80
C PRO A 185 -4.70 -2.70 10.28
N PHE A 186 -3.58 -3.42 10.29
CA PHE A 186 -3.59 -4.87 10.55
C PHE A 186 -3.28 -5.28 11.99
N ALA A 187 -3.05 -4.31 12.89
CA ALA A 187 -2.75 -4.58 14.30
C ALA A 187 -1.71 -5.71 14.49
N ASN A 188 -2.10 -6.79 15.17
CA ASN A 188 -1.23 -7.95 15.45
C ASN A 188 -1.38 -9.09 14.43
N GLN A 189 -2.05 -8.87 13.31
CA GLN A 189 -2.17 -9.87 12.24
C GLN A 189 -0.79 -10.29 11.73
N LYS A 190 -0.65 -11.58 11.40
CA LYS A 190 0.58 -12.13 10.86
C LYS A 190 0.36 -12.62 9.43
N PHE A 191 1.35 -12.36 8.60
CA PHE A 191 1.34 -12.71 7.19
C PHE A 191 2.43 -13.74 6.89
N GLY A 192 2.10 -14.71 6.05
CA GLY A 192 3.06 -15.71 5.57
C GLY A 192 3.93 -15.21 4.42
N LEU A 193 3.46 -14.16 3.74
CA LEU A 193 4.20 -13.48 2.67
C LEU A 193 3.97 -11.98 2.76
N ILE A 194 5.04 -11.19 2.80
CA ILE A 194 4.99 -9.74 2.70
C ILE A 194 5.84 -9.25 1.53
N LEU A 195 5.31 -8.27 0.80
CA LEU A 195 6.04 -7.54 -0.23
C LEU A 195 6.16 -6.06 0.12
N ALA A 196 7.33 -5.47 -0.18
CA ALA A 196 7.59 -4.04 -0.11
C ALA A 196 8.52 -3.66 -1.28
N LEU A 197 7.93 -3.17 -2.36
CA LEU A 197 8.64 -2.96 -3.62
C LEU A 197 8.88 -1.47 -3.88
N ASN A 198 10.15 -1.06 -3.94
CA ASN A 198 10.60 0.31 -4.24
C ASN A 198 10.00 1.35 -3.29
N LEU A 199 10.08 1.08 -1.99
CA LEU A 199 9.55 1.93 -0.91
C LEU A 199 10.62 2.58 -0.03
N LEU A 200 11.88 2.10 -0.07
CA LEU A 200 12.92 2.55 0.87
C LEU A 200 13.34 4.00 0.64
N GLU A 201 13.08 4.56 -0.55
CA GLU A 201 13.34 5.97 -0.88
C GLU A 201 12.27 6.93 -0.33
N ILE A 202 11.09 6.41 0.04
CA ILE A 202 9.92 7.23 0.41
C ILE A 202 9.37 6.93 1.80
N ILE A 203 9.81 5.84 2.42
CA ILE A 203 9.47 5.42 3.79
C ILE A 203 10.78 5.12 4.50
N GLU A 204 10.93 5.60 5.74
CA GLU A 204 12.13 5.36 6.55
C GLU A 204 12.48 3.86 6.58
N PRO A 205 13.61 3.43 5.99
CA PRO A 205 13.90 2.02 5.75
C PRO A 205 13.87 1.15 7.00
N ILE A 206 14.47 1.63 8.09
CA ILE A 206 14.55 0.89 9.35
C ILE A 206 13.17 0.72 9.98
N ASP A 207 12.34 1.75 9.95
CA ASP A 207 10.98 1.70 10.48
C ASP A 207 10.11 0.75 9.65
N LEU A 208 10.26 0.74 8.33
CA LEU A 208 9.56 -0.19 7.45
C LEU A 208 9.97 -1.64 7.72
N ILE A 209 11.27 -1.94 7.82
CA ILE A 209 11.78 -3.29 8.13
C ILE A 209 11.28 -3.75 9.51
N LYS A 210 11.31 -2.88 10.51
CA LYS A 210 10.77 -3.16 11.85
C LYS A 210 9.28 -3.48 11.81
N THR A 211 8.51 -2.69 11.09
CA THR A 211 7.07 -2.90 10.88
C THR A 211 6.81 -4.24 10.21
N ILE A 212 7.45 -4.53 9.09
CA ILE A 212 7.35 -5.80 8.37
C ILE A 212 7.72 -6.97 9.29
N SER A 213 8.82 -6.85 10.03
CA SER A 213 9.25 -7.87 10.96
C SER A 213 8.18 -8.15 12.04
N SER A 214 7.53 -7.11 12.55
CA SER A 214 6.44 -7.26 13.52
C SER A 214 5.20 -7.94 12.97
N GLN A 215 4.95 -7.83 11.67
CA GLN A 215 3.83 -8.43 10.96
C GLN A 215 4.08 -9.88 10.51
N MET A 216 5.27 -10.42 10.75
CA MET A 216 5.63 -11.78 10.39
C MET A 216 6.03 -12.59 11.61
N GLN A 217 5.55 -13.84 11.72
CA GLN A 217 6.08 -14.82 12.66
C GLN A 217 7.00 -15.80 11.92
N LYS A 218 6.53 -16.36 10.82
CA LYS A 218 7.27 -17.19 9.87
C LYS A 218 6.79 -16.82 8.46
N GLY A 219 7.64 -16.96 7.46
CA GLY A 219 7.22 -16.71 6.09
C GLY A 219 8.29 -16.05 5.23
N TYR A 220 7.86 -15.50 4.12
CA TYR A 220 8.75 -14.89 3.10
C TYR A 220 8.53 -13.38 3.00
N LEU A 221 9.62 -12.66 2.87
CA LEU A 221 9.66 -11.25 2.53
C LEU A 221 10.31 -11.08 1.16
N ILE A 222 9.65 -10.35 0.26
CA ILE A 222 10.28 -9.83 -0.96
C ILE A 222 10.35 -8.31 -0.80
N ILE A 223 11.57 -7.78 -0.79
CA ILE A 223 11.82 -6.34 -0.72
C ILE A 223 12.71 -5.94 -1.88
N SER A 224 12.46 -4.80 -2.47
CA SER A 224 13.26 -4.29 -3.58
C SER A 224 13.42 -2.79 -3.51
N ASP A 225 14.52 -2.28 -4.06
CA ASP A 225 14.72 -0.83 -4.20
C ASP A 225 15.78 -0.50 -5.27
N PRO A 226 15.69 0.62 -5.98
CA PRO A 226 16.75 1.14 -6.83
C PRO A 226 17.77 1.98 -6.06
N TYR A 227 17.55 2.29 -4.76
CA TYR A 227 18.38 3.12 -3.89
C TYR A 227 18.65 4.54 -4.42
N ASP A 228 17.66 5.11 -5.12
CA ASP A 228 17.71 6.46 -5.69
C ASP A 228 17.21 7.50 -4.67
N PHE A 229 17.98 7.75 -3.64
CA PHE A 229 17.63 8.69 -2.56
C PHE A 229 17.70 10.17 -2.94
N ASP A 230 18.24 10.49 -4.12
CA ASP A 230 18.29 11.87 -4.64
C ASP A 230 16.96 12.34 -5.26
N ARG A 231 15.97 11.46 -5.38
CA ARG A 231 14.64 11.74 -5.96
C ARG A 231 13.84 12.82 -5.27
N GLY A 232 13.98 12.93 -3.97
CA GLY A 232 13.23 13.89 -3.20
C GLY A 232 14.03 14.39 -2.01
N LYS A 233 14.17 15.71 -1.90
CA LYS A 233 14.80 16.29 -0.73
C LYS A 233 14.07 15.84 0.53
N ASN A 234 14.77 15.16 1.42
CA ASN A 234 14.31 14.78 2.77
C ASN A 234 13.14 13.77 2.82
N SER A 235 13.00 12.87 1.86
CA SER A 235 11.99 11.80 1.93
C SER A 235 12.26 10.85 3.09
N VAL A 236 13.53 10.51 3.33
CA VAL A 236 14.00 9.67 4.45
C VAL A 236 15.18 10.34 5.14
N LYS A 237 15.39 10.03 6.42
CA LYS A 237 16.52 10.55 7.23
C LYS A 237 17.75 9.64 7.12
N HIS A 238 17.52 8.33 6.97
CA HIS A 238 18.56 7.33 6.89
C HIS A 238 18.43 6.59 5.58
N THR A 239 19.44 6.68 4.75
CA THR A 239 19.54 5.91 3.52
C THR A 239 20.13 4.55 3.82
N VAL A 240 19.86 3.57 2.97
CA VAL A 240 20.47 2.24 3.02
C VAL A 240 20.97 1.87 1.63
N ASN A 241 22.07 1.14 1.55
CA ASN A 241 22.53 0.49 0.32
C ASN A 241 22.21 -1.00 0.34
N GLU A 242 22.58 -1.72 -0.72
CA GLU A 242 22.30 -3.14 -0.92
C GLU A 242 22.84 -4.02 0.21
N LYS A 243 24.04 -3.71 0.71
CA LYS A 243 24.68 -4.43 1.83
C LYS A 243 23.97 -4.11 3.14
N GLU A 244 23.75 -2.84 3.42
CA GLU A 244 23.11 -2.38 4.65
C GLU A 244 21.68 -2.91 4.76
N LEU A 245 20.91 -2.95 3.67
CA LEU A 245 19.58 -3.57 3.66
C LEU A 245 19.64 -5.03 4.11
N ARG A 246 20.59 -5.82 3.56
CA ARG A 246 20.74 -7.24 3.92
C ARG A 246 21.18 -7.41 5.37
N ASP A 247 22.04 -6.54 5.87
CA ASP A 247 22.52 -6.59 7.26
C ASP A 247 21.40 -6.16 8.23
N GLU A 248 20.59 -5.17 7.91
CA GLU A 248 19.41 -4.81 8.70
C GLU A 248 18.38 -5.95 8.73
N LEU A 249 18.07 -6.57 7.60
CA LEU A 249 17.15 -7.72 7.56
C LEU A 249 17.61 -8.85 8.49
N LYS A 250 18.91 -9.15 8.55
CA LYS A 250 19.46 -10.18 9.47
C LYS A 250 19.26 -9.80 10.95
N LYS A 251 19.39 -8.50 11.32
CA LYS A 251 19.14 -8.04 12.70
C LYS A 251 17.70 -8.31 13.13
N TYR A 252 16.75 -8.29 12.19
CA TYR A 252 15.34 -8.60 12.43
C TYR A 252 14.99 -10.09 12.19
N SER A 253 15.98 -10.98 12.23
CA SER A 253 15.82 -12.44 12.13
C SER A 253 15.33 -12.92 10.75
N PHE A 254 15.70 -12.20 9.68
CA PHE A 254 15.50 -12.68 8.32
C PHE A 254 16.76 -13.38 7.79
N SER A 255 16.57 -14.56 7.23
CA SER A 255 17.60 -15.29 6.48
C SER A 255 17.48 -14.97 4.98
N ILE A 256 18.53 -14.42 4.39
CA ILE A 256 18.53 -14.06 2.97
C ILE A 256 18.68 -15.30 2.10
N SER A 257 17.84 -15.46 1.09
CA SER A 257 17.91 -16.56 0.12
C SER A 257 19.25 -16.53 -0.65
N SER A 258 19.80 -17.71 -0.94
CA SER A 258 21.08 -17.87 -1.68
C SER A 258 21.11 -17.04 -2.96
N ASP A 259 19.99 -17.03 -3.70
CA ASP A 259 19.87 -16.41 -5.01
C ASP A 259 19.81 -14.88 -4.99
N THR A 260 19.65 -14.30 -3.79
CA THR A 260 19.56 -12.84 -3.58
C THR A 260 20.58 -12.31 -2.55
N LYS A 261 21.60 -13.14 -2.20
CA LYS A 261 22.69 -12.72 -1.30
C LYS A 261 23.52 -11.58 -1.86
N LYS A 262 23.70 -11.56 -3.20
CA LYS A 262 24.36 -10.46 -3.91
C LYS A 262 23.33 -9.50 -4.45
N GLU A 263 23.75 -8.26 -4.66
CA GLU A 263 22.96 -7.25 -5.34
C GLU A 263 22.54 -7.69 -6.76
N SER A 264 21.38 -7.26 -7.17
CA SER A 264 20.86 -7.46 -8.52
C SER A 264 20.61 -6.13 -9.20
N PHE A 265 20.66 -6.12 -10.54
CA PHE A 265 20.50 -4.93 -11.38
C PHE A 265 19.38 -5.18 -12.40
N ILE A 266 18.16 -5.37 -11.90
CA ILE A 266 17.03 -5.74 -12.74
C ILE A 266 16.43 -4.46 -13.36
N PRO A 267 16.39 -4.37 -14.71
CA PRO A 267 15.85 -3.19 -15.36
C PRO A 267 14.35 -3.00 -15.08
N TRP A 268 14.00 -1.81 -14.62
CA TRP A 268 12.63 -1.34 -14.47
C TRP A 268 12.45 -0.03 -15.24
N ASN A 269 11.85 -0.15 -16.41
CA ASN A 269 11.62 0.97 -17.29
C ASN A 269 10.19 1.48 -17.15
N LEU A 270 10.03 2.78 -17.02
CA LEU A 270 8.73 3.46 -16.90
C LEU A 270 8.60 4.52 -17.99
N GLN A 271 7.70 4.29 -18.94
CA GLN A 271 7.33 5.30 -19.94
C GLN A 271 6.47 6.37 -19.27
N ILE A 272 7.04 7.54 -19.01
CA ILE A 272 6.41 8.66 -18.31
C ILE A 272 5.55 9.49 -19.26
N ALA A 273 6.03 9.68 -20.49
CA ALA A 273 5.36 10.39 -21.55
C ALA A 273 5.87 9.90 -22.92
N LYS A 274 5.23 10.32 -24.02
CA LYS A 274 5.60 9.87 -25.38
C LYS A 274 7.12 9.90 -25.70
N ARG A 275 7.85 10.86 -25.08
CA ARG A 275 9.29 11.08 -25.35
C ARG A 275 10.14 11.01 -24.06
N THR A 276 9.61 10.47 -22.97
CA THR A 276 10.30 10.44 -21.68
C THR A 276 10.16 9.08 -21.04
N GLU A 277 11.27 8.43 -20.75
CA GLU A 277 11.35 7.16 -20.04
C GLU A 277 12.28 7.31 -18.83
N LEU A 278 11.86 6.74 -17.69
CA LEU A 278 12.72 6.54 -16.53
C LEU A 278 13.23 5.10 -16.55
N LYS A 279 14.52 4.93 -16.30
CA LYS A 279 15.18 3.61 -16.25
C LYS A 279 15.85 3.45 -14.90
N TYR A 280 15.41 2.43 -14.17
CA TYR A 280 16.00 2.04 -12.89
C TYR A 280 16.66 0.68 -13.02
N LEU A 281 17.69 0.46 -12.23
CA LEU A 281 18.26 -0.85 -11.94
C LEU A 281 17.89 -1.19 -10.51
N VAL A 282 17.01 -2.18 -10.34
CA VAL A 282 16.40 -2.51 -9.06
C VAL A 282 17.07 -3.72 -8.45
N ASP A 283 17.47 -3.61 -7.19
CA ASP A 283 17.87 -4.76 -6.38
C ASP A 283 16.65 -5.46 -5.80
N VAL A 284 16.65 -6.78 -5.77
CA VAL A 284 15.58 -7.62 -5.22
C VAL A 284 16.16 -8.57 -4.21
N VAL A 285 15.59 -8.53 -3.00
CA VAL A 285 15.97 -9.44 -1.90
C VAL A 285 14.78 -10.32 -1.56
N LEU A 286 15.01 -11.64 -1.62
CA LEU A 286 14.13 -12.64 -1.04
C LEU A 286 14.70 -13.07 0.31
N ALA A 287 13.92 -12.95 1.35
CA ALA A 287 14.30 -13.32 2.69
C ALA A 287 13.23 -14.19 3.36
N LYS A 288 13.64 -15.03 4.29
CA LYS A 288 12.75 -15.90 5.06
C LYS A 288 12.87 -15.57 6.54
N LYS A 289 11.76 -15.36 7.20
CA LYS A 289 11.68 -15.29 8.65
C LYS A 289 11.45 -16.70 9.21
N LEU A 290 12.34 -17.13 10.11
CA LEU A 290 12.38 -18.50 10.66
C LEU A 290 11.50 -18.63 11.91
#